data_67779e54c6373a7ff7bf475547224f85
#
_entry.id   67779e54c6373a7ff7bf475547224f85
#
_cell.length_a   1.000
_cell.length_b   1.000
_cell.length_c   1.000
_cell.angle_alpha   90.00
_cell.angle_beta   90.00
_cell.angle_gamma   90.00
#
_symmetry.space_group_name_H-M   'P 1'
#
loop_
_entity.id
_entity.type
_entity.pdbx_description
1 polymer ?
#
loop_
_entity_poly.entity_id
_entity_poly.type
_entity_poly.pdbx_seq_one_letter_code
_entity_poly.pdbx_strand_id
1 'polypeptide(L)'
;MGSQLLYRRSGHLFNSASQSANPRGGAYPREVSNSKFSTPSKIYIARLLGLDVFDPFGDRLGRLRDVVVLKRGLGASIAGARPAKGSEPIVVGIIVEVLGKKRVFMPMTRVRSIDASQIISTGLVNLRRFEQRNSETLIVGELFDRRVRLLDGSGDAVIEDVAIEQRRNGDWGVTELFVSRVSSSSSTWRRRSKETLIVDWDEAVLSTDVEPQAATAFVANHENSKPADLADAIHEMSDKRMVEIAAELQDERLADVLQELPAEDQVQILSHLDDERAAQVLEEMEPDDAADLLIELDDAQREKLLELMEPDEADDVRRLLEYDEGTAGSLMNPVPIILSPEATVAEALAHIRAEEIPPAMAAAVMVTRPPLETPTGKYLGLVHMQKLLRVPPSEPIGHILDTDTEPVSDQASLEELARVLATYDLTIVPIVNESHRLVGAVTIDDVLDALLPEDWRTYDDGTPVRKVGRRFG
;
A
#
# COMPACT_ATOMS: atom_id res chain seq x y z
N MET A 1 0.95 -1.14 52.85
CA MET A 1 1.61 0.13 53.19
C MET A 1 1.96 0.75 51.84
N GLY A 2 1.28 1.62 51.23
CA GLY A 2 0.61 2.84 51.67
C GLY A 2 1.44 4.03 51.26
N SER A 3 1.09 4.71 50.14
CA SER A 3 1.10 6.14 50.05
C SER A 3 0.62 6.64 48.69
N GLN A 4 -0.59 7.13 48.68
CA GLN A 4 -1.13 8.06 47.67
C GLN A 4 -0.48 9.41 47.85
N LEU A 5 -0.25 10.14 46.76
CA LEU A 5 -0.06 11.58 46.78
C LEU A 5 -0.91 12.25 45.70
N LEU A 6 -1.93 12.93 46.21
CA LEU A 6 -2.75 13.93 45.55
C LEU A 6 -1.92 15.19 45.22
N TYR A 7 -2.13 15.79 44.04
CA TYR A 7 -1.78 17.20 43.83
C TYR A 7 -2.97 18.03 43.42
N ARG A 8 -3.14 19.12 44.25
CA ARG A 8 -4.25 20.08 44.30
C ARG A 8 -4.12 21.13 43.19
N ARG A 9 -5.30 21.62 42.79
CA ARG A 9 -5.58 22.87 42.06
C ARG A 9 -5.04 24.09 42.79
N SER A 10 -4.64 25.10 42.02
CA SER A 10 -4.68 26.52 42.45
C SER A 10 -5.17 27.38 41.32
N GLY A 11 -6.29 28.02 41.54
CA GLY A 11 -6.85 29.06 40.70
C GLY A 11 -6.33 30.45 41.11
N HIS A 12 -6.33 31.37 40.16
CA HIS A 12 -6.30 32.79 40.47
C HIS A 12 -7.35 33.52 39.61
N LEU A 13 -8.30 34.09 40.35
CA LEU A 13 -9.24 35.13 39.94
C LEU A 13 -8.52 36.48 39.79
N PHE A 14 -8.84 37.24 38.76
CA PHE A 14 -8.84 38.71 38.87
C PHE A 14 -10.11 39.29 38.25
N ASN A 15 -10.82 40.00 39.10
CA ASN A 15 -12.03 40.73 38.85
C ASN A 15 -11.67 42.23 38.81
N SER A 16 -12.19 42.99 37.86
CA SER A 16 -12.57 44.39 38.16
C SER A 16 -13.52 44.91 37.09
N ALA A 17 -14.60 45.45 37.62
CA ALA A 17 -15.72 46.06 36.96
C ALA A 17 -15.44 47.50 36.54
N SER A 18 -16.13 47.99 35.52
CA SER A 18 -16.75 49.32 35.58
C SER A 18 -17.96 49.43 34.65
N GLN A 19 -19.04 49.94 35.21
CA GLN A 19 -20.34 50.23 34.63
C GLN A 19 -20.29 51.45 33.69
N SER A 20 -21.14 51.50 32.67
CA SER A 20 -22.06 52.60 32.46
C SER A 20 -23.03 52.39 31.28
N ALA A 21 -24.33 52.48 31.64
CA ALA A 21 -25.45 53.06 30.91
C ALA A 21 -25.92 52.58 29.55
N ASN A 22 -27.06 51.91 29.55
CA ASN A 22 -28.13 51.86 28.53
C ASN A 22 -28.78 53.27 28.32
N PRO A 23 -29.44 53.64 27.19
CA PRO A 23 -30.61 52.93 26.68
C PRO A 23 -30.88 53.00 25.12
N ARG A 24 -31.76 52.16 24.66
CA ARG A 24 -32.81 52.27 23.64
C ARG A 24 -32.75 51.22 22.52
N GLY A 25 -33.68 50.30 22.59
CA GLY A 25 -34.67 49.94 21.59
C GLY A 25 -34.14 49.41 20.24
N GLY A 26 -34.44 48.17 19.95
CA GLY A 26 -34.48 47.74 18.57
C GLY A 26 -34.10 46.27 18.37
N ALA A 27 -35.12 45.48 18.17
CA ALA A 27 -35.15 44.25 17.37
C ALA A 27 -34.12 43.15 17.70
N TYR A 28 -34.60 42.09 18.26
CA TYR A 28 -33.96 40.77 18.20
C TYR A 28 -33.60 40.44 16.77
N PRO A 29 -32.35 40.04 16.46
CA PRO A 29 -32.06 39.45 15.18
C PRO A 29 -32.73 38.05 15.15
N ARG A 30 -33.46 37.88 14.09
CA ARG A 30 -34.10 36.64 13.68
C ARG A 30 -33.17 35.46 13.89
N GLU A 31 -33.77 34.38 14.39
CA GLU A 31 -33.24 33.02 14.30
C GLU A 31 -32.49 32.84 13.01
N VAL A 32 -31.21 32.49 13.14
CA VAL A 32 -30.43 31.92 12.03
C VAL A 32 -31.15 30.64 11.66
N SER A 33 -31.91 30.73 10.60
CA SER A 33 -32.55 29.55 10.00
C SER A 33 -31.49 28.50 9.82
N ASN A 34 -31.69 27.36 10.46
CA ASN A 34 -31.02 26.11 10.12
C ASN A 34 -31.10 25.96 8.58
N SER A 35 -30.05 26.32 7.88
CA SER A 35 -29.86 25.90 6.53
C SER A 35 -29.74 24.38 6.61
N LYS A 36 -30.81 23.69 6.31
CA LYS A 36 -30.80 22.26 6.03
C LYS A 36 -29.70 22.08 4.99
N PHE A 37 -28.58 21.51 5.36
CA PHE A 37 -27.65 20.92 4.40
C PHE A 37 -28.47 19.85 3.66
N SER A 38 -28.99 20.20 2.50
CA SER A 38 -29.64 19.23 1.63
C SER A 38 -28.52 18.38 1.08
N THR A 39 -28.43 17.14 1.51
CA THR A 39 -27.65 16.10 0.83
C THR A 39 -27.99 16.20 -0.65
N PRO A 40 -27.02 16.33 -1.56
CA PRO A 40 -27.32 16.39 -2.99
C PRO A 40 -28.11 15.11 -3.35
N SER A 41 -29.19 15.25 -4.07
CA SER A 41 -30.06 14.12 -4.42
C SER A 41 -29.33 13.08 -5.29
N LYS A 42 -28.30 13.50 -6.02
CA LYS A 42 -27.50 12.67 -6.92
C LYS A 42 -26.01 12.98 -6.75
N ILE A 43 -25.19 11.93 -6.62
CA ILE A 43 -23.76 12.03 -6.42
C ILE A 43 -23.04 11.05 -7.32
N TYR A 44 -22.00 11.49 -8.01
CA TYR A 44 -21.10 10.66 -8.80
C TYR A 44 -19.98 10.09 -7.91
N ILE A 45 -19.67 8.79 -8.07
CA ILE A 45 -18.73 8.07 -7.20
C ILE A 45 -17.32 8.63 -7.31
N ALA A 46 -16.85 9.01 -8.49
CA ALA A 46 -15.53 9.61 -8.65
C ALA A 46 -15.30 10.87 -7.79
N ARG A 47 -16.37 11.58 -7.41
CA ARG A 47 -16.29 12.72 -6.48
C ARG A 47 -16.16 12.32 -5.02
N LEU A 48 -16.53 11.10 -4.70
CA LEU A 48 -16.49 10.59 -3.33
C LEU A 48 -15.17 9.91 -3.01
N LEU A 49 -14.47 9.41 -4.04
CA LEU A 49 -13.20 8.71 -3.86
C LEU A 49 -12.17 9.59 -3.18
N GLY A 50 -11.48 9.02 -2.20
CA GLY A 50 -10.48 9.72 -1.41
C GLY A 50 -11.02 10.70 -0.36
N LEU A 51 -12.36 10.91 -0.26
CA LEU A 51 -12.92 11.76 0.77
C LEU A 51 -12.67 11.18 2.17
N ASP A 52 -12.33 12.08 3.08
CA ASP A 52 -12.17 11.72 4.48
C ASP A 52 -13.51 11.35 5.13
N VAL A 53 -13.48 10.27 5.90
CA VAL A 53 -14.62 9.80 6.70
C VAL A 53 -14.37 10.14 8.15
N PHE A 54 -15.33 10.85 8.76
CA PHE A 54 -15.24 11.30 10.14
C PHE A 54 -16.29 10.61 11.02
N ASP A 55 -15.97 10.53 12.30
CA ASP A 55 -16.93 10.15 13.32
C ASP A 55 -17.81 11.37 13.72
N PRO A 56 -18.84 11.21 14.60
CA PRO A 56 -19.67 12.34 15.05
C PRO A 56 -18.94 13.37 15.90
N PHE A 57 -17.74 13.07 16.38
CA PHE A 57 -16.93 13.95 17.22
C PHE A 57 -15.92 14.75 16.40
N GLY A 58 -15.76 14.43 15.11
CA GLY A 58 -14.83 15.07 14.19
C GLY A 58 -13.48 14.38 14.10
N ASP A 59 -13.35 13.19 14.68
CA ASP A 59 -12.15 12.36 14.53
C ASP A 59 -12.19 11.66 13.18
N ARG A 60 -11.05 11.66 12.47
CA ARG A 60 -10.90 11.02 11.16
C ARG A 60 -10.82 9.52 11.35
N LEU A 61 -11.72 8.78 10.70
CA LEU A 61 -11.75 7.32 10.69
C LEU A 61 -10.90 6.74 9.56
N GLY A 62 -10.85 7.42 8.41
CA GLY A 62 -10.16 6.92 7.22
C GLY A 62 -10.59 7.65 5.96
N ARG A 63 -10.37 7.03 4.79
CA ARG A 63 -10.75 7.54 3.47
C ARG A 63 -11.67 6.57 2.73
N LEU A 64 -12.59 7.11 1.94
CA LEU A 64 -13.43 6.31 1.06
C LEU A 64 -12.61 5.73 -0.10
N ARG A 65 -12.68 4.39 -0.29
CA ARG A 65 -12.04 3.69 -1.40
C ARG A 65 -13.02 3.10 -2.40
N ASP A 66 -14.17 2.60 -1.97
CA ASP A 66 -15.16 2.02 -2.88
C ASP A 66 -16.58 2.08 -2.29
N VAL A 67 -17.56 1.78 -3.13
CA VAL A 67 -18.98 1.70 -2.76
C VAL A 67 -19.54 0.33 -3.14
N VAL A 68 -20.15 -0.35 -2.15
CA VAL A 68 -20.66 -1.71 -2.29
C VAL A 68 -22.13 -1.67 -2.67
N VAL A 69 -22.50 -2.38 -3.74
CA VAL A 69 -23.87 -2.56 -4.18
C VAL A 69 -24.27 -4.04 -4.21
N LEU A 70 -25.56 -4.32 -4.04
CA LEU A 70 -26.07 -5.67 -4.21
C LEU A 70 -26.24 -6.01 -5.69
N LYS A 71 -25.84 -7.22 -6.10
CA LYS A 71 -26.02 -7.78 -7.45
C LYS A 71 -27.50 -7.93 -7.88
N ARG A 72 -28.45 -7.69 -7.00
CA ARG A 72 -29.87 -7.63 -7.35
C ARG A 72 -30.10 -6.52 -8.37
N GLY A 73 -30.40 -6.85 -9.59
CA GLY A 73 -30.47 -5.92 -10.71
C GLY A 73 -29.30 -6.05 -11.69
N LEU A 74 -28.13 -6.43 -11.23
CA LEU A 74 -26.99 -6.78 -12.10
C LEU A 74 -27.22 -8.09 -12.85
N GLY A 75 -27.93 -9.07 -12.24
CA GLY A 75 -28.10 -10.40 -12.81
C GLY A 75 -28.82 -10.42 -14.16
N ALA A 76 -29.82 -9.57 -14.39
CA ALA A 76 -30.50 -9.45 -15.69
C ALA A 76 -29.57 -8.77 -16.72
N SER A 77 -28.82 -7.77 -16.29
CA SER A 77 -27.86 -7.07 -17.14
C SER A 77 -26.69 -7.98 -17.56
N ILE A 78 -26.17 -8.78 -16.62
CA ILE A 78 -25.08 -9.76 -16.90
C ILE A 78 -25.55 -10.86 -17.86
N ALA A 79 -26.85 -11.26 -17.83
CA ALA A 79 -27.42 -12.25 -18.76
C ALA A 79 -27.76 -11.67 -20.15
N GLY A 80 -27.38 -10.41 -20.44
CA GLY A 80 -27.71 -9.76 -21.72
C GLY A 80 -29.14 -9.34 -21.88
N ALA A 81 -29.95 -9.44 -20.82
CA ALA A 81 -31.37 -9.03 -20.82
C ALA A 81 -31.51 -7.57 -20.34
N ARG A 82 -32.48 -6.85 -20.86
CA ARG A 82 -32.79 -5.49 -20.38
C ARG A 82 -33.15 -5.52 -18.90
N PRO A 83 -32.49 -4.68 -18.06
CA PRO A 83 -32.85 -4.53 -16.65
C PRO A 83 -34.34 -4.13 -16.52
N ALA A 84 -35.05 -4.72 -15.57
CA ALA A 84 -36.40 -4.29 -15.30
C ALA A 84 -36.38 -2.89 -14.67
N LYS A 85 -37.34 -2.06 -15.04
CA LYS A 85 -37.50 -0.72 -14.46
C LYS A 85 -37.70 -0.84 -12.94
N GLY A 86 -36.82 -0.19 -12.13
CA GLY A 86 -36.84 -0.30 -10.68
C GLY A 86 -35.96 -1.43 -10.11
N SER A 87 -35.15 -2.10 -10.97
CA SER A 87 -34.17 -3.12 -10.55
C SER A 87 -32.77 -2.58 -10.38
N GLU A 88 -32.62 -1.25 -10.20
CA GLU A 88 -31.33 -0.63 -10.02
C GLU A 88 -30.62 -1.20 -8.78
N PRO A 89 -29.28 -1.41 -8.83
CA PRO A 89 -28.50 -1.90 -7.70
C PRO A 89 -28.67 -0.99 -6.48
N ILE A 90 -28.78 -1.60 -5.31
CA ILE A 90 -28.92 -0.87 -4.04
C ILE A 90 -27.55 -0.79 -3.40
N VAL A 91 -27.17 0.41 -2.99
CA VAL A 91 -25.94 0.66 -2.22
C VAL A 91 -26.15 0.16 -0.79
N VAL A 92 -25.33 -0.80 -0.36
CA VAL A 92 -25.42 -1.40 0.99
C VAL A 92 -24.37 -0.83 1.95
N GLY A 93 -23.27 -0.30 1.45
CA GLY A 93 -22.21 0.27 2.27
C GLY A 93 -21.10 0.90 1.45
N ILE A 94 -20.11 1.36 2.15
CA ILE A 94 -18.88 1.94 1.61
C ILE A 94 -17.68 1.19 2.17
N ILE A 95 -16.61 1.14 1.41
CA ILE A 95 -15.30 0.66 1.86
C ILE A 95 -14.50 1.87 2.31
N VAL A 96 -14.06 1.83 3.55
CA VAL A 96 -13.23 2.87 4.17
C VAL A 96 -11.88 2.27 4.49
N GLU A 97 -10.84 2.89 3.98
CA GLU A 97 -9.48 2.58 4.37
C GLU A 97 -9.18 3.35 5.66
N VAL A 98 -8.96 2.61 6.73
CA VAL A 98 -8.61 3.14 8.05
C VAL A 98 -7.09 3.16 8.23
N LEU A 99 -6.60 3.73 9.34
CA LEU A 99 -5.19 3.70 9.70
C LEU A 99 -4.62 2.28 9.59
N GLY A 100 -3.42 2.14 9.02
CA GLY A 100 -2.80 0.84 8.70
C GLY A 100 -3.29 0.25 7.37
N LYS A 101 -3.77 1.07 6.42
CA LYS A 101 -4.26 0.68 5.08
C LYS A 101 -5.38 -0.39 5.07
N LYS A 102 -5.93 -0.71 6.21
CA LYS A 102 -6.96 -1.74 6.36
C LYS A 102 -8.30 -1.30 5.77
N ARG A 103 -8.82 -2.04 4.80
CA ARG A 103 -10.11 -1.81 4.18
C ARG A 103 -11.23 -2.40 5.02
N VAL A 104 -12.12 -1.57 5.52
CA VAL A 104 -13.25 -1.97 6.38
C VAL A 104 -14.58 -1.62 5.74
N PHE A 105 -15.59 -2.46 5.95
CA PHE A 105 -16.94 -2.21 5.45
C PHE A 105 -17.75 -1.36 6.43
N MET A 106 -18.27 -0.25 5.93
CA MET A 106 -19.21 0.59 6.66
C MET A 106 -20.59 0.55 6.00
N PRO A 107 -21.61 -0.06 6.64
CA PRO A 107 -22.96 -0.11 6.07
C PRO A 107 -23.56 1.30 5.91
N MET A 108 -24.36 1.53 4.86
CA MET A 108 -25.00 2.83 4.61
C MET A 108 -25.86 3.30 5.79
N THR A 109 -26.39 2.39 6.60
CA THR A 109 -27.13 2.74 7.84
C THR A 109 -26.26 3.45 8.88
N ARG A 110 -24.94 3.38 8.76
CA ARG A 110 -23.98 4.07 9.61
C ARG A 110 -23.41 5.35 8.99
N VAL A 111 -23.72 5.62 7.74
CA VAL A 111 -23.40 6.89 7.08
C VAL A 111 -24.49 7.90 7.41
N ARG A 112 -24.14 8.95 8.12
CA ARG A 112 -25.07 10.01 8.56
C ARG A 112 -25.28 11.07 7.49
N SER A 113 -24.21 11.50 6.83
CA SER A 113 -24.27 12.48 5.74
C SER A 113 -23.08 12.28 4.80
N ILE A 114 -23.33 12.58 3.54
CA ILE A 114 -22.32 12.64 2.47
C ILE A 114 -22.35 14.07 1.95
N ASP A 115 -21.25 14.77 2.09
CA ASP A 115 -21.04 16.12 1.58
C ASP A 115 -19.99 16.13 0.47
N ALA A 116 -19.81 17.25 -0.21
CA ALA A 116 -18.83 17.39 -1.29
C ALA A 116 -17.36 17.28 -0.84
N SER A 117 -17.09 17.37 0.47
CA SER A 117 -15.73 17.39 1.03
C SER A 117 -15.48 16.35 2.12
N GLN A 118 -16.51 15.68 2.62
CA GLN A 118 -16.38 14.73 3.71
C GLN A 118 -17.59 13.82 3.85
N ILE A 119 -17.38 12.68 4.51
CA ILE A 119 -18.43 11.74 4.90
C ILE A 119 -18.47 11.68 6.43
N ILE A 120 -19.66 11.79 7.01
CA ILE A 120 -19.84 11.70 8.47
C ILE A 120 -20.55 10.41 8.80
N SER A 121 -19.93 9.61 9.68
CA SER A 121 -20.49 8.35 10.17
C SER A 121 -21.25 8.53 11.50
N THR A 122 -21.86 7.46 11.97
CA THR A 122 -22.48 7.38 13.31
C THR A 122 -21.51 6.94 14.41
N GLY A 123 -20.22 6.76 14.11
CA GLY A 123 -19.12 6.62 15.06
C GLY A 123 -18.65 5.20 15.38
N LEU A 124 -19.44 4.16 15.16
CA LEU A 124 -18.98 2.78 15.43
C LEU A 124 -18.59 2.08 14.12
N VAL A 125 -17.29 1.83 13.95
CA VAL A 125 -16.74 1.09 12.81
C VAL A 125 -16.34 -0.31 13.28
N ASN A 126 -16.69 -1.33 12.51
CA ASN A 126 -16.18 -2.67 12.70
C ASN A 126 -14.84 -2.76 11.97
N LEU A 127 -13.74 -2.91 12.69
CA LEU A 127 -12.39 -2.95 12.16
C LEU A 127 -12.01 -4.31 11.52
N ARG A 128 -12.98 -5.20 11.28
CA ARG A 128 -12.69 -6.40 10.51
C ARG A 128 -12.45 -6.02 9.05
N ARG A 129 -11.44 -6.63 8.44
CA ARG A 129 -11.17 -6.51 7.00
C ARG A 129 -12.45 -6.80 6.22
N PHE A 130 -12.65 -6.05 5.14
CA PHE A 130 -13.74 -6.28 4.22
C PHE A 130 -13.46 -7.54 3.41
N GLU A 131 -14.42 -8.44 3.38
CA GLU A 131 -14.46 -9.60 2.50
C GLU A 131 -15.72 -9.48 1.63
N GLN A 132 -15.51 -9.41 0.32
CA GLN A 132 -16.60 -9.28 -0.64
C GLN A 132 -17.44 -10.56 -0.71
N ARG A 133 -18.75 -10.44 -0.53
CA ARG A 133 -19.67 -11.56 -0.67
C ARG A 133 -20.07 -11.76 -2.13
N ASN A 134 -20.40 -12.98 -2.52
CA ASN A 134 -20.85 -13.32 -3.88
C ASN A 134 -22.07 -12.51 -4.36
N SER A 135 -22.86 -11.95 -3.45
CA SER A 135 -24.05 -11.11 -3.75
C SER A 135 -23.72 -9.63 -3.86
N GLU A 136 -22.51 -9.23 -3.62
CA GLU A 136 -22.01 -7.84 -3.61
C GLU A 136 -21.20 -7.57 -4.88
N THR A 137 -21.18 -6.30 -5.28
CA THR A 137 -20.34 -5.78 -6.38
C THR A 137 -19.76 -4.45 -5.94
N LEU A 138 -18.50 -4.24 -6.23
CA LEU A 138 -17.79 -2.99 -6.00
C LEU A 138 -18.00 -2.05 -7.20
N ILE A 139 -18.31 -0.79 -6.94
CA ILE A 139 -18.54 0.16 -8.05
C ILE A 139 -17.20 0.51 -8.72
N VAL A 140 -16.20 0.87 -7.95
CA VAL A 140 -14.89 1.24 -8.51
C VAL A 140 -14.18 0.00 -9.03
N GLY A 141 -14.11 -1.05 -8.21
CA GLY A 141 -13.37 -2.26 -8.53
C GLY A 141 -13.97 -3.12 -9.65
N GLU A 142 -15.28 -3.09 -9.86
CA GLU A 142 -15.93 -4.00 -10.79
C GLU A 142 -16.82 -3.34 -11.85
N LEU A 143 -17.27 -2.09 -11.67
CA LEU A 143 -18.11 -1.40 -12.65
C LEU A 143 -17.36 -0.35 -13.45
N PHE A 144 -16.37 0.34 -12.87
CA PHE A 144 -15.53 1.25 -13.64
C PHE A 144 -14.74 0.48 -14.71
N ASP A 145 -14.49 1.12 -15.82
CA ASP A 145 -13.81 0.57 -17.00
C ASP A 145 -14.54 -0.64 -17.67
N ARG A 146 -15.70 -1.05 -17.14
CA ARG A 146 -16.45 -2.15 -17.71
C ARG A 146 -17.18 -1.72 -18.97
N ARG A 147 -17.19 -2.62 -19.96
CA ARG A 147 -17.95 -2.41 -21.19
C ARG A 147 -19.45 -2.63 -20.97
N VAL A 148 -20.23 -1.72 -21.51
CA VAL A 148 -21.69 -1.81 -21.55
C VAL A 148 -22.17 -1.66 -22.97
N ARG A 149 -23.23 -2.39 -23.29
CA ARG A 149 -23.98 -2.22 -24.55
C ARG A 149 -25.14 -1.29 -24.30
N LEU A 150 -25.24 -0.22 -25.08
CA LEU A 150 -26.32 0.73 -25.00
C LEU A 150 -27.55 0.20 -25.75
N LEU A 151 -28.73 0.27 -25.11
CA LEU A 151 -30.00 -0.27 -25.67
C LEU A 151 -30.62 0.63 -26.71
N ASP A 152 -30.15 1.86 -26.87
CA ASP A 152 -30.54 2.79 -27.94
C ASP A 152 -29.98 2.40 -29.32
N GLY A 153 -29.17 1.34 -29.40
CA GLY A 153 -28.53 0.88 -30.62
C GLY A 153 -27.25 1.64 -30.99
N SER A 154 -26.77 2.54 -30.14
CA SER A 154 -25.56 3.34 -30.38
C SER A 154 -24.24 2.56 -30.18
N GLY A 155 -24.31 1.28 -29.77
CA GLY A 155 -23.16 0.37 -29.67
C GLY A 155 -22.64 0.20 -28.27
N ASP A 156 -21.36 -0.18 -28.17
CA ASP A 156 -20.70 -0.45 -26.90
C ASP A 156 -20.00 0.82 -26.38
N ALA A 157 -19.98 0.96 -25.07
CA ALA A 157 -19.35 2.06 -24.33
C ALA A 157 -18.62 1.53 -23.09
N VAL A 158 -17.77 2.33 -22.48
CA VAL A 158 -17.05 1.99 -21.24
C VAL A 158 -17.55 2.89 -20.12
N ILE A 159 -17.79 2.31 -18.94
CA ILE A 159 -18.22 3.05 -17.74
C ILE A 159 -17.01 3.82 -17.19
N GLU A 160 -17.17 5.13 -17.06
CA GLU A 160 -16.16 6.04 -16.50
C GLU A 160 -16.52 6.48 -15.06
N ASP A 161 -17.84 6.56 -14.77
CA ASP A 161 -18.33 6.92 -13.45
C ASP A 161 -19.77 6.41 -13.27
N VAL A 162 -20.20 6.32 -12.02
CA VAL A 162 -21.53 5.83 -11.62
C VAL A 162 -22.19 6.85 -10.71
N ALA A 163 -23.45 7.20 -10.99
CA ALA A 163 -24.22 8.08 -10.12
C ALA A 163 -25.11 7.28 -9.17
N ILE A 164 -25.08 7.67 -7.89
CA ILE A 164 -25.98 7.15 -6.86
C ILE A 164 -26.93 8.25 -6.39
N GLU A 165 -28.14 7.87 -6.04
CA GLU A 165 -29.17 8.80 -5.56
C GLU A 165 -29.90 8.21 -4.34
N GLN A 166 -30.21 9.09 -3.37
CA GLN A 166 -31.00 8.70 -2.21
C GLN A 166 -32.48 8.67 -2.57
N ARG A 167 -33.10 7.49 -2.43
CA ARG A 167 -34.51 7.28 -2.68
C ARG A 167 -35.38 7.82 -1.53
N ARG A 168 -36.67 7.96 -1.79
CA ARG A 168 -37.64 8.46 -0.79
C ARG A 168 -37.76 7.58 0.46
N ASN A 169 -37.43 6.31 0.36
CA ASN A 169 -37.38 5.37 1.48
C ASN A 169 -36.08 5.47 2.31
N GLY A 170 -35.15 6.32 1.91
CA GLY A 170 -33.85 6.49 2.57
C GLY A 170 -32.74 5.62 2.02
N ASP A 171 -33.04 4.63 1.18
CA ASP A 171 -32.03 3.79 0.54
C ASP A 171 -31.30 4.54 -0.58
N TRP A 172 -30.06 4.19 -0.82
CA TRP A 172 -29.26 4.68 -1.94
C TRP A 172 -29.29 3.66 -3.07
N GLY A 173 -29.43 4.12 -4.30
CA GLY A 173 -29.42 3.26 -5.48
C GLY A 173 -28.63 3.86 -6.61
N VAL A 174 -28.10 3.01 -7.47
CA VAL A 174 -27.46 3.43 -8.72
C VAL A 174 -28.55 3.94 -9.68
N THR A 175 -28.35 5.11 -10.28
CA THR A 175 -29.35 5.71 -11.19
C THR A 175 -28.82 5.88 -12.60
N GLU A 176 -27.60 6.37 -12.75
CA GLU A 176 -27.02 6.70 -14.04
C GLU A 176 -25.60 6.19 -14.16
N LEU A 177 -25.19 5.97 -15.39
CA LEU A 177 -23.82 5.65 -15.78
C LEU A 177 -23.28 6.80 -16.63
N PHE A 178 -22.09 7.29 -16.29
CA PHE A 178 -21.30 8.15 -17.16
C PHE A 178 -20.41 7.25 -18.01
N VAL A 179 -20.64 7.23 -19.32
CA VAL A 179 -19.95 6.29 -20.22
C VAL A 179 -19.22 7.02 -21.33
N SER A 180 -18.16 6.41 -21.84
CA SER A 180 -17.41 6.91 -22.97
C SER A 180 -17.43 5.93 -24.14
N ARG A 181 -17.48 6.46 -25.37
CA ARG A 181 -17.37 5.69 -26.60
C ARG A 181 -16.09 6.03 -27.33
N VAL A 182 -15.42 4.99 -27.82
CA VAL A 182 -14.32 5.16 -28.76
C VAL A 182 -14.89 5.14 -30.17
N SER A 183 -14.92 6.29 -30.83
CA SER A 183 -15.35 6.38 -32.23
C SER A 183 -14.41 5.55 -33.13
N SER A 184 -14.93 4.49 -33.72
CA SER A 184 -14.24 3.63 -34.69
C SER A 184 -14.16 4.22 -36.11
N SER A 185 -14.25 5.54 -36.28
CA SER A 185 -14.12 6.13 -37.60
C SER A 185 -12.65 6.09 -38.06
N SER A 186 -12.39 5.20 -39.00
CA SER A 186 -11.16 5.11 -39.79
C SER A 186 -10.95 6.36 -40.62
N SER A 187 -10.39 7.40 -40.02
CA SER A 187 -9.87 8.53 -40.76
C SER A 187 -8.57 8.97 -40.10
N THR A 188 -7.50 8.69 -40.81
CA THR A 188 -6.14 9.19 -40.62
C THR A 188 -6.14 10.68 -40.24
N TRP A 189 -5.46 11.02 -39.13
CA TRP A 189 -5.02 12.39 -38.79
C TRP A 189 -5.97 13.32 -38.00
N ARG A 190 -7.01 12.84 -37.31
CA ARG A 190 -7.65 13.66 -36.26
C ARG A 190 -7.62 12.99 -34.92
N ARG A 191 -7.30 13.75 -33.85
CA ARG A 191 -7.38 13.34 -32.45
C ARG A 191 -8.68 12.55 -32.22
N ARG A 192 -8.57 11.30 -31.71
CA ARG A 192 -9.72 10.52 -31.27
C ARG A 192 -10.48 11.35 -30.24
N SER A 193 -11.63 11.88 -30.58
CA SER A 193 -12.50 12.55 -29.61
C SER A 193 -13.26 11.47 -28.87
N LYS A 194 -13.03 11.37 -27.59
CA LYS A 194 -13.80 10.52 -26.68
C LYS A 194 -15.17 11.18 -26.54
N GLU A 195 -16.21 10.51 -27.00
CA GLU A 195 -17.59 10.98 -26.84
C GLU A 195 -18.13 10.45 -25.51
N THR A 196 -18.50 11.33 -24.60
CA THR A 196 -19.03 10.98 -23.28
C THR A 196 -20.56 11.15 -23.26
N LEU A 197 -21.25 10.23 -22.63
CA LEU A 197 -22.71 10.20 -22.52
C LEU A 197 -23.11 9.86 -21.08
N ILE A 198 -24.27 10.37 -20.67
CA ILE A 198 -24.94 9.94 -19.44
C ILE A 198 -26.12 9.09 -19.87
N VAL A 199 -26.23 7.90 -19.33
CA VAL A 199 -27.30 6.94 -19.63
C VAL A 199 -27.92 6.43 -18.33
N ASP A 200 -29.22 6.23 -18.35
CA ASP A 200 -29.91 5.61 -17.22
C ASP A 200 -29.44 4.15 -17.06
N TRP A 201 -29.43 3.65 -15.82
CA TRP A 201 -29.01 2.28 -15.54
C TRP A 201 -29.79 1.22 -16.36
N ASP A 202 -31.09 1.45 -16.60
CA ASP A 202 -31.93 0.53 -17.37
C ASP A 202 -31.80 0.64 -18.89
N GLU A 203 -30.99 1.56 -19.37
CA GLU A 203 -30.67 1.75 -20.79
C GLU A 203 -29.32 1.11 -21.20
N ALA A 204 -28.60 0.51 -20.26
CA ALA A 204 -27.35 -0.17 -20.50
C ALA A 204 -27.37 -1.62 -20.02
N VAL A 205 -26.69 -2.49 -20.75
CA VAL A 205 -26.48 -3.91 -20.40
C VAL A 205 -25.00 -4.13 -20.23
N LEU A 206 -24.59 -4.62 -19.05
CA LEU A 206 -23.20 -4.98 -18.78
C LEU A 206 -22.78 -6.12 -19.72
N SER A 207 -21.65 -5.96 -20.39
CA SER A 207 -21.06 -7.04 -21.19
C SER A 207 -20.69 -8.21 -20.27
N THR A 208 -21.02 -9.43 -20.71
CA THR A 208 -20.63 -10.67 -20.02
C THR A 208 -19.17 -11.02 -20.22
N ASP A 209 -18.56 -10.43 -21.25
CA ASP A 209 -17.16 -10.62 -21.54
C ASP A 209 -16.34 -9.84 -20.50
N VAL A 210 -16.00 -10.52 -19.41
CA VAL A 210 -14.87 -10.11 -18.54
C VAL A 210 -13.63 -10.35 -19.39
N GLU A 211 -13.15 -9.31 -20.06
CA GLU A 211 -11.95 -9.44 -20.87
C GLU A 211 -10.74 -9.68 -19.96
N PRO A 212 -10.07 -10.84 -20.09
CA PRO A 212 -8.70 -11.00 -19.56
C PRO A 212 -7.76 -9.92 -20.14
N GLN A 213 -8.09 -9.36 -21.33
CA GLN A 213 -7.37 -8.30 -22.02
C GLN A 213 -7.14 -7.03 -21.20
N ALA A 214 -7.94 -6.78 -20.16
CA ALA A 214 -7.76 -5.56 -19.37
C ALA A 214 -6.58 -5.67 -18.39
N ALA A 215 -6.28 -6.86 -17.82
CA ALA A 215 -5.10 -7.08 -16.98
C ALA A 215 -3.83 -7.06 -17.85
N THR A 216 -3.81 -7.82 -18.95
CA THR A 216 -2.71 -7.84 -19.92
C THR A 216 -2.43 -6.44 -20.49
N ALA A 217 -3.49 -5.65 -20.81
CA ALA A 217 -3.32 -4.29 -21.29
C ALA A 217 -2.78 -3.34 -20.21
N PHE A 218 -3.17 -3.54 -18.96
CA PHE A 218 -2.63 -2.77 -17.84
C PHE A 218 -1.15 -3.06 -17.64
N VAL A 219 -0.76 -4.33 -17.59
CA VAL A 219 0.65 -4.78 -17.49
C VAL A 219 1.48 -4.20 -18.64
N ALA A 220 1.00 -4.30 -19.89
CA ALA A 220 1.68 -3.75 -21.05
C ALA A 220 1.85 -2.22 -21.00
N ASN A 221 0.88 -1.49 -20.45
CA ASN A 221 0.99 -0.04 -20.30
C ASN A 221 1.96 0.39 -19.19
N HIS A 222 2.23 -0.50 -18.23
CA HIS A 222 3.11 -0.25 -17.08
C HIS A 222 4.42 -1.05 -17.16
N GLU A 223 4.77 -1.58 -18.34
CA GLU A 223 6.00 -2.37 -18.55
C GLU A 223 7.27 -1.65 -18.08
N ASN A 224 7.32 -0.31 -18.26
CA ASN A 224 8.47 0.52 -17.88
C ASN A 224 8.25 1.31 -16.57
N SER A 225 7.19 1.02 -15.81
CA SER A 225 6.96 1.66 -14.51
C SER A 225 7.93 1.09 -13.48
N LYS A 226 8.33 1.90 -12.50
CA LYS A 226 9.09 1.40 -11.36
C LYS A 226 8.21 0.47 -10.51
N PRO A 227 8.80 -0.51 -9.78
CA PRO A 227 8.05 -1.39 -8.89
C PRO A 227 7.13 -0.64 -7.92
N ALA A 228 7.64 0.37 -7.21
CA ALA A 228 6.87 1.18 -6.28
C ALA A 228 5.67 1.90 -6.94
N ASP A 229 5.88 2.54 -8.14
CA ASP A 229 4.79 3.22 -8.86
C ASP A 229 3.71 2.21 -9.33
N LEU A 230 4.11 0.98 -9.66
CA LEU A 230 3.20 -0.09 -10.06
C LEU A 230 2.45 -0.66 -8.86
N ALA A 231 3.13 -0.83 -7.72
CA ALA A 231 2.54 -1.26 -6.46
C ALA A 231 1.46 -0.28 -5.99
N ASP A 232 1.74 1.03 -6.02
CA ASP A 232 0.75 2.07 -5.70
C ASP A 232 -0.48 1.98 -6.61
N ALA A 233 -0.27 1.83 -7.92
CA ALA A 233 -1.37 1.70 -8.88
C ALA A 233 -2.21 0.43 -8.65
N ILE A 234 -1.57 -0.69 -8.27
CA ILE A 234 -2.24 -1.95 -7.94
C ILE A 234 -2.96 -1.85 -6.60
N HIS A 235 -2.34 -1.23 -5.60
CA HIS A 235 -2.94 -1.01 -4.28
C HIS A 235 -4.26 -0.21 -4.34
N GLU A 236 -4.36 0.76 -5.25
CA GLU A 236 -5.59 1.55 -5.44
C GLU A 236 -6.75 0.74 -6.05
N MET A 237 -6.49 -0.45 -6.59
CA MET A 237 -7.49 -1.29 -7.25
C MET A 237 -8.29 -2.12 -6.25
N SER A 238 -9.36 -2.78 -6.74
CA SER A 238 -10.07 -3.79 -5.96
C SER A 238 -9.22 -5.06 -5.82
N ASP A 239 -9.45 -5.79 -4.72
CA ASP A 239 -8.78 -7.06 -4.43
C ASP A 239 -8.79 -8.03 -5.62
N LYS A 240 -9.95 -8.16 -6.27
CA LYS A 240 -10.09 -9.01 -7.46
C LYS A 240 -9.21 -8.56 -8.62
N ARG A 241 -9.14 -7.25 -8.85
CA ARG A 241 -8.36 -6.67 -9.95
C ARG A 241 -6.87 -6.78 -9.68
N MET A 242 -6.46 -6.57 -8.45
CA MET A 242 -5.10 -6.75 -7.97
C MET A 242 -4.61 -8.18 -8.24
N VAL A 243 -5.40 -9.19 -7.85
CA VAL A 243 -5.08 -10.61 -8.12
C VAL A 243 -5.05 -10.92 -9.62
N GLU A 244 -5.98 -10.38 -10.42
CA GLU A 244 -5.97 -10.56 -11.88
C GLU A 244 -4.69 -10.00 -12.53
N ILE A 245 -4.20 -8.85 -12.06
CA ILE A 245 -2.97 -8.22 -12.56
C ILE A 245 -1.74 -9.01 -12.09
N ALA A 246 -1.70 -9.40 -10.80
CA ALA A 246 -0.63 -10.22 -10.28
C ALA A 246 -0.48 -11.55 -11.02
N ALA A 247 -1.59 -12.16 -11.45
CA ALA A 247 -1.58 -13.39 -12.24
C ALA A 247 -0.94 -13.21 -13.64
N GLU A 248 -0.97 -11.99 -14.21
CA GLU A 248 -0.41 -11.67 -15.54
C GLU A 248 1.05 -11.20 -15.49
N LEU A 249 1.56 -10.81 -14.31
CA LEU A 249 2.96 -10.40 -14.15
C LEU A 249 3.89 -11.61 -14.19
N GLN A 250 5.12 -11.42 -14.68
CA GLN A 250 6.21 -12.39 -14.54
C GLN A 250 6.67 -12.46 -13.10
N ASP A 251 7.20 -13.60 -12.66
CA ASP A 251 7.46 -13.88 -11.25
C ASP A 251 8.49 -12.91 -10.64
N GLU A 252 9.61 -12.63 -11.31
CA GLU A 252 10.59 -11.60 -10.95
C GLU A 252 9.92 -10.20 -10.77
N ARG A 253 9.09 -9.81 -11.74
CA ARG A 253 8.39 -8.52 -11.69
C ARG A 253 7.32 -8.46 -10.61
N LEU A 254 6.70 -9.60 -10.32
CA LEU A 254 5.72 -9.72 -9.24
C LEU A 254 6.40 -9.64 -7.87
N ALA A 255 7.57 -10.26 -7.72
CA ALA A 255 8.40 -10.15 -6.52
C ALA A 255 8.75 -8.70 -6.22
N ASP A 256 9.32 -7.98 -7.20
CA ASP A 256 9.62 -6.54 -7.08
C ASP A 256 8.41 -5.69 -6.62
N VAL A 257 7.21 -6.01 -7.14
CA VAL A 257 5.98 -5.27 -6.80
C VAL A 257 5.47 -5.67 -5.42
N LEU A 258 5.57 -6.94 -5.04
CA LEU A 258 5.15 -7.41 -3.73
C LEU A 258 5.94 -6.71 -2.62
N GLN A 259 7.25 -6.58 -2.74
CA GLN A 259 8.13 -5.91 -1.77
C GLN A 259 7.69 -4.47 -1.48
N GLU A 260 7.04 -3.81 -2.42
CA GLU A 260 6.56 -2.44 -2.31
C GLU A 260 5.09 -2.32 -1.85
N LEU A 261 4.35 -3.45 -1.81
CA LEU A 261 2.95 -3.48 -1.38
C LEU A 261 2.82 -3.58 0.15
N PRO A 262 1.71 -3.11 0.72
CA PRO A 262 1.39 -3.40 2.12
C PRO A 262 1.23 -4.90 2.38
N ALA A 263 1.63 -5.36 3.56
CA ALA A 263 1.56 -6.77 3.97
C ALA A 263 0.19 -7.42 3.73
N GLU A 264 -0.91 -6.69 3.98
CA GLU A 264 -2.27 -7.21 3.72
C GLU A 264 -2.51 -7.54 2.25
N ASP A 265 -1.99 -6.73 1.31
CA ASP A 265 -2.14 -6.93 -0.14
C ASP A 265 -1.18 -8.02 -0.63
N GLN A 266 0.04 -8.08 -0.08
CA GLN A 266 1.00 -9.16 -0.34
C GLN A 266 0.40 -10.52 -0.01
N VAL A 267 -0.10 -10.71 1.22
CA VAL A 267 -0.76 -11.94 1.68
C VAL A 267 -1.95 -12.28 0.79
N GLN A 268 -2.72 -11.28 0.39
CA GLN A 268 -3.88 -11.51 -0.48
C GLN A 268 -3.48 -12.00 -1.86
N ILE A 269 -2.48 -11.38 -2.49
CA ILE A 269 -1.97 -11.84 -3.79
C ILE A 269 -1.43 -13.26 -3.66
N LEU A 270 -0.53 -13.49 -2.70
CA LEU A 270 0.14 -14.76 -2.50
C LEU A 270 -0.87 -15.91 -2.27
N SER A 271 -1.91 -15.67 -1.48
CA SER A 271 -2.96 -16.66 -1.17
C SER A 271 -3.84 -17.05 -2.38
N HIS A 272 -3.77 -16.31 -3.48
CA HIS A 272 -4.50 -16.60 -4.72
C HIS A 272 -3.62 -17.17 -5.84
N LEU A 273 -2.32 -17.24 -5.63
CA LEU A 273 -1.41 -17.97 -6.52
C LEU A 273 -1.46 -19.47 -6.22
N ASP A 274 -1.05 -20.28 -7.19
CA ASP A 274 -0.75 -21.69 -6.95
C ASP A 274 0.48 -21.78 -6.06
N ASP A 275 0.52 -22.77 -5.15
CA ASP A 275 1.60 -22.87 -4.14
C ASP A 275 3.00 -22.94 -4.78
N GLU A 276 3.15 -23.65 -5.90
CA GLU A 276 4.42 -23.75 -6.65
C GLU A 276 4.84 -22.37 -7.19
N ARG A 277 3.90 -21.58 -7.71
CA ARG A 277 4.19 -20.24 -8.20
C ARG A 277 4.46 -19.26 -7.05
N ALA A 278 3.74 -19.40 -5.94
CA ALA A 278 3.97 -18.59 -4.74
C ALA A 278 5.40 -18.80 -4.21
N ALA A 279 5.89 -20.05 -4.20
CA ALA A 279 7.27 -20.35 -3.82
C ALA A 279 8.28 -19.72 -4.80
N GLN A 280 8.07 -19.82 -6.12
CA GLN A 280 8.93 -19.19 -7.12
C GLN A 280 9.00 -17.67 -6.96
N VAL A 281 7.87 -17.01 -6.68
CA VAL A 281 7.85 -15.56 -6.45
C VAL A 281 8.61 -15.18 -5.17
N LEU A 282 8.51 -15.98 -4.10
CA LEU A 282 9.28 -15.78 -2.88
C LEU A 282 10.79 -15.97 -3.08
N GLU A 283 11.22 -16.87 -3.97
CA GLU A 283 12.62 -17.07 -4.36
C GLU A 283 13.21 -15.87 -5.11
N GLU A 284 12.37 -15.13 -5.86
CA GLU A 284 12.77 -13.91 -6.58
C GLU A 284 12.76 -12.65 -5.70
N MET A 285 12.22 -12.73 -4.46
CA MET A 285 12.24 -11.63 -3.49
C MET A 285 13.59 -11.56 -2.76
N GLU A 286 13.91 -10.39 -2.18
CA GLU A 286 14.97 -10.33 -1.19
C GLU A 286 14.62 -11.22 0.01
N PRO A 287 15.57 -12.01 0.56
CA PRO A 287 15.25 -13.01 1.60
C PRO A 287 14.61 -12.43 2.86
N ASP A 288 14.96 -11.21 3.25
CA ASP A 288 14.37 -10.49 4.38
C ASP A 288 12.91 -10.11 4.11
N ASP A 289 12.60 -9.56 2.93
CA ASP A 289 11.23 -9.26 2.51
C ASP A 289 10.37 -10.54 2.39
N ALA A 290 10.96 -11.64 1.88
CA ALA A 290 10.30 -12.93 1.84
C ALA A 290 10.01 -13.48 3.25
N ALA A 291 10.93 -13.30 4.19
CA ALA A 291 10.74 -13.72 5.59
C ALA A 291 9.63 -12.89 6.25
N ASP A 292 9.61 -11.58 6.06
CA ASP A 292 8.57 -10.69 6.60
C ASP A 292 7.18 -11.05 6.05
N LEU A 293 7.06 -11.33 4.76
CA LEU A 293 5.81 -11.79 4.17
C LEU A 293 5.37 -13.15 4.73
N LEU A 294 6.31 -14.08 4.91
CA LEU A 294 6.01 -15.41 5.46
C LEU A 294 5.59 -15.38 6.93
N ILE A 295 6.03 -14.40 7.73
CA ILE A 295 5.58 -14.20 9.12
C ILE A 295 4.08 -13.88 9.16
N GLU A 296 3.55 -13.17 8.18
CA GLU A 296 2.14 -12.81 8.10
C GLU A 296 1.20 -14.00 7.73
N LEU A 297 1.77 -15.12 7.26
CA LEU A 297 1.01 -16.33 6.92
C LEU A 297 0.82 -17.24 8.13
N ASP A 298 -0.16 -18.15 8.05
CA ASP A 298 -0.27 -19.21 9.05
C ASP A 298 0.88 -20.22 8.95
N ASP A 299 1.21 -20.88 10.09
CA ASP A 299 2.36 -21.78 10.19
C ASP A 299 2.34 -22.91 9.15
N ALA A 300 1.17 -23.44 8.81
CA ALA A 300 1.05 -24.55 7.86
C ALA A 300 1.31 -24.10 6.42
N GLN A 301 0.86 -22.90 6.06
CA GLN A 301 1.09 -22.32 4.73
C GLN A 301 2.56 -21.90 4.58
N ARG A 302 3.13 -21.26 5.60
CA ARG A 302 4.56 -20.89 5.65
C ARG A 302 5.47 -22.10 5.43
N GLU A 303 5.28 -23.16 6.22
CA GLU A 303 6.11 -24.38 6.09
C GLU A 303 5.97 -25.02 4.71
N LYS A 304 4.75 -25.07 4.18
CA LYS A 304 4.49 -25.61 2.85
C LYS A 304 5.23 -24.84 1.74
N LEU A 305 5.25 -23.51 1.81
CA LEU A 305 5.96 -22.69 0.83
C LEU A 305 7.48 -22.88 0.94
N LEU A 306 8.01 -22.88 2.17
CA LEU A 306 9.42 -23.16 2.43
C LEU A 306 9.87 -24.56 1.98
N GLU A 307 8.98 -25.58 1.98
CA GLU A 307 9.25 -26.91 1.42
C GLU A 307 9.28 -26.92 -0.12
N LEU A 308 8.58 -25.99 -0.76
CA LEU A 308 8.51 -25.88 -2.23
C LEU A 308 9.62 -25.03 -2.82
N MET A 309 10.23 -24.14 -2.04
CA MET A 309 11.38 -23.33 -2.45
C MET A 309 12.64 -24.16 -2.67
N GLU A 310 13.58 -23.64 -3.47
CA GLU A 310 14.91 -24.23 -3.58
C GLU A 310 15.60 -24.27 -2.20
N PRO A 311 16.31 -25.37 -1.87
CA PRO A 311 16.83 -25.59 -0.51
C PRO A 311 17.74 -24.46 0.00
N ASP A 312 18.58 -23.90 -0.87
CA ASP A 312 19.55 -22.86 -0.49
C ASP A 312 18.82 -21.55 -0.14
N GLU A 313 17.81 -21.14 -0.94
CA GLU A 313 16.97 -19.98 -0.70
C GLU A 313 16.08 -20.16 0.54
N ALA A 314 15.46 -21.33 0.66
CA ALA A 314 14.66 -21.66 1.85
C ALA A 314 15.48 -21.62 3.15
N ASP A 315 16.74 -22.04 3.12
CA ASP A 315 17.63 -22.03 4.29
C ASP A 315 18.00 -20.61 4.70
N ASP A 316 18.16 -19.68 3.76
CA ASP A 316 18.40 -18.27 4.03
C ASP A 316 17.18 -17.64 4.72
N VAL A 317 15.98 -17.85 4.18
CA VAL A 317 14.73 -17.35 4.78
C VAL A 317 14.47 -17.98 6.17
N ARG A 318 14.66 -19.30 6.33
CA ARG A 318 14.50 -19.97 7.64
C ARG A 318 15.41 -19.39 8.71
N ARG A 319 16.64 -19.02 8.37
CA ARG A 319 17.57 -18.37 9.32
C ARG A 319 17.04 -17.01 9.78
N LEU A 320 16.43 -16.23 8.88
CA LEU A 320 15.85 -14.94 9.24
C LEU A 320 14.65 -15.09 10.18
N LEU A 321 13.82 -16.10 9.94
CA LEU A 321 12.67 -16.44 10.80
C LEU A 321 13.04 -16.90 12.22
N GLU A 322 14.30 -17.23 12.50
CA GLU A 322 14.79 -17.58 13.84
C GLU A 322 15.09 -16.35 14.71
N TYR A 323 15.21 -15.16 14.14
CA TYR A 323 15.51 -13.93 14.88
C TYR A 323 14.25 -13.30 15.47
N ASP A 324 14.43 -12.60 16.58
CA ASP A 324 13.36 -11.80 17.19
C ASP A 324 13.08 -10.56 16.32
N GLU A 325 11.80 -10.24 16.15
CA GLU A 325 11.34 -9.06 15.39
C GLU A 325 11.97 -7.76 15.90
N GLY A 326 12.40 -6.90 14.99
CA GLY A 326 13.02 -5.61 15.28
C GLY A 326 14.48 -5.70 15.73
N THR A 327 15.13 -6.84 15.56
CA THR A 327 16.58 -6.99 15.71
C THR A 327 17.31 -6.80 14.38
N ALA A 328 18.61 -6.56 14.43
CA ALA A 328 19.43 -6.48 13.22
C ALA A 328 19.42 -7.79 12.42
N GLY A 329 19.27 -8.92 13.12
CA GLY A 329 19.17 -10.23 12.50
C GLY A 329 17.87 -10.44 11.71
N SER A 330 16.75 -9.83 12.13
CA SER A 330 15.49 -9.93 11.39
C SER A 330 15.40 -8.97 10.20
N LEU A 331 16.20 -7.90 10.21
CA LEU A 331 16.20 -6.87 9.17
C LEU A 331 17.35 -7.02 8.15
N MET A 332 18.19 -8.03 8.31
CA MET A 332 19.37 -8.18 7.47
C MET A 332 19.07 -8.98 6.22
N ASN A 333 19.65 -8.56 5.12
CA ASN A 333 19.79 -9.41 3.95
C ASN A 333 20.96 -10.37 4.17
N PRO A 334 20.76 -11.71 4.13
CA PRO A 334 21.80 -12.71 4.40
C PRO A 334 22.78 -12.89 3.25
N VAL A 335 22.53 -12.30 2.07
CA VAL A 335 23.31 -12.48 0.84
C VAL A 335 24.00 -11.18 0.36
N PRO A 336 24.76 -10.45 1.21
CA PRO A 336 25.53 -9.30 0.73
C PRO A 336 26.68 -9.74 -0.19
N ILE A 337 27.32 -8.79 -0.88
CA ILE A 337 28.50 -9.09 -1.69
C ILE A 337 29.67 -9.47 -0.76
N ILE A 338 30.07 -10.73 -0.78
CA ILE A 338 31.11 -11.28 0.10
C ILE A 338 32.28 -11.80 -0.74
N LEU A 339 33.49 -11.34 -0.44
CA LEU A 339 34.70 -11.76 -1.11
C LEU A 339 35.83 -12.09 -0.13
N SER A 340 36.79 -12.90 -0.58
CA SER A 340 38.02 -13.16 0.17
C SER A 340 38.99 -11.96 0.11
N PRO A 341 39.90 -11.78 1.08
CA PRO A 341 40.85 -10.69 1.06
C PRO A 341 41.85 -10.76 -0.11
N GLU A 342 42.00 -11.94 -0.74
CA GLU A 342 42.84 -12.16 -1.91
C GLU A 342 42.17 -11.77 -3.23
N ALA A 343 40.84 -11.58 -3.24
CA ALA A 343 40.10 -11.11 -4.40
C ALA A 343 40.62 -9.73 -4.86
N THR A 344 40.58 -9.49 -6.14
CA THR A 344 41.04 -8.23 -6.73
C THR A 344 39.95 -7.16 -6.78
N VAL A 345 40.35 -5.91 -6.88
CA VAL A 345 39.40 -4.78 -7.14
C VAL A 345 38.61 -5.03 -8.40
N ALA A 346 39.18 -5.66 -9.43
CA ALA A 346 38.46 -5.99 -10.67
C ALA A 346 37.32 -6.99 -10.43
N GLU A 347 37.56 -8.03 -9.62
CA GLU A 347 36.54 -9.01 -9.22
C GLU A 347 35.44 -8.35 -8.40
N ALA A 348 35.80 -7.54 -7.40
CA ALA A 348 34.83 -6.80 -6.59
C ALA A 348 33.92 -5.90 -7.45
N LEU A 349 34.52 -5.17 -8.40
CA LEU A 349 33.75 -4.34 -9.34
C LEU A 349 32.90 -5.15 -10.31
N ALA A 350 33.27 -6.38 -10.62
CA ALA A 350 32.45 -7.27 -11.45
C ALA A 350 31.15 -7.67 -10.70
N HIS A 351 31.26 -8.03 -9.42
CA HIS A 351 30.09 -8.31 -8.59
C HIS A 351 29.16 -7.09 -8.43
N ILE A 352 29.72 -5.92 -8.11
CA ILE A 352 28.93 -4.67 -7.97
C ILE A 352 28.16 -4.29 -9.26
N ARG A 353 28.60 -4.74 -10.41
CA ARG A 353 27.95 -4.43 -11.71
C ARG A 353 26.82 -5.39 -12.10
N ALA A 354 26.59 -6.41 -11.33
CA ALA A 354 25.43 -7.27 -11.55
C ALA A 354 24.14 -6.45 -11.44
N GLU A 355 23.24 -6.59 -12.40
CA GLU A 355 22.02 -5.75 -12.49
C GLU A 355 21.00 -6.14 -11.41
N GLU A 356 21.10 -7.38 -10.90
CA GLU A 356 20.22 -7.94 -9.88
C GLU A 356 20.50 -7.37 -8.47
N ILE A 357 21.67 -6.74 -8.25
CA ILE A 357 22.06 -6.26 -6.91
C ILE A 357 21.50 -4.84 -6.67
N PRO A 358 20.70 -4.64 -5.61
CA PRO A 358 20.17 -3.33 -5.24
C PRO A 358 21.28 -2.30 -5.01
N PRO A 359 21.04 -1.01 -5.34
CA PRO A 359 22.06 0.04 -5.22
C PRO A 359 22.64 0.22 -3.80
N ALA A 360 21.83 0.00 -2.76
CA ALA A 360 22.27 0.09 -1.38
C ALA A 360 23.23 -1.06 -1.03
N MET A 361 22.90 -2.28 -1.47
CA MET A 361 23.73 -3.46 -1.30
C MET A 361 25.04 -3.36 -2.08
N ALA A 362 25.03 -2.77 -3.28
CA ALA A 362 26.21 -2.52 -4.11
C ALA A 362 27.16 -1.45 -3.54
N ALA A 363 26.79 -0.74 -2.47
CA ALA A 363 27.61 0.35 -1.88
C ALA A 363 28.90 -0.14 -1.25
N ALA A 364 28.98 -1.40 -0.81
CA ALA A 364 30.18 -1.98 -0.21
C ALA A 364 30.29 -3.49 -0.48
N VAL A 365 31.51 -3.98 -0.41
CA VAL A 365 31.83 -5.41 -0.47
C VAL A 365 32.33 -5.84 0.91
N MET A 366 31.75 -6.88 1.46
CA MET A 366 32.13 -7.50 2.72
C MET A 366 33.33 -8.42 2.51
N VAL A 367 34.33 -8.32 3.38
CA VAL A 367 35.54 -9.13 3.26
C VAL A 367 35.65 -10.06 4.45
N THR A 368 35.68 -11.36 4.17
CA THR A 368 35.68 -12.41 5.19
C THR A 368 36.72 -13.47 4.87
N ARG A 369 37.08 -14.29 5.85
CA ARG A 369 37.75 -15.54 5.59
C ARG A 369 36.74 -16.61 5.15
N PRO A 370 37.19 -17.62 4.36
CA PRO A 370 36.31 -18.76 4.04
C PRO A 370 35.77 -19.49 5.29
N PRO A 371 34.53 -20.06 5.23
CA PRO A 371 33.62 -20.04 4.09
C PRO A 371 33.09 -18.64 3.78
N LEU A 372 32.71 -18.39 2.51
CA LEU A 372 32.16 -17.10 2.06
C LEU A 372 30.64 -17.05 2.10
N GLU A 373 29.98 -18.19 2.25
CA GLU A 373 28.55 -18.30 2.47
C GLU A 373 28.22 -17.95 3.92
N THR A 374 27.11 -17.30 4.16
CA THR A 374 26.65 -16.91 5.51
C THR A 374 26.07 -18.10 6.29
N PRO A 375 26.42 -18.27 7.58
CA PRO A 375 27.41 -17.52 8.34
C PRO A 375 28.84 -17.78 7.89
N THR A 376 29.55 -16.73 7.48
CA THR A 376 30.89 -16.81 6.88
C THR A 376 31.98 -17.30 7.86
N GLY A 377 33.22 -17.36 7.40
CA GLY A 377 34.37 -17.32 8.28
C GLY A 377 34.47 -15.96 9.02
N LYS A 378 35.64 -15.69 9.60
CA LYS A 378 35.82 -14.46 10.36
C LYS A 378 35.68 -13.22 9.48
N TYR A 379 34.83 -12.27 9.89
CA TYR A 379 34.75 -10.95 9.29
C TYR A 379 36.07 -10.16 9.46
N LEU A 380 36.53 -9.51 8.41
CA LEU A 380 37.81 -8.76 8.39
C LEU A 380 37.60 -7.26 8.21
N GLY A 381 36.52 -6.83 7.57
CA GLY A 381 36.22 -5.45 7.23
C GLY A 381 35.41 -5.38 5.94
N LEU A 382 35.15 -4.19 5.46
CA LEU A 382 34.45 -3.96 4.19
C LEU A 382 35.28 -3.05 3.27
N VAL A 383 34.91 -2.97 2.01
CA VAL A 383 35.49 -2.02 1.04
C VAL A 383 34.35 -1.28 0.36
N HIS A 384 34.26 0.01 0.58
CA HIS A 384 33.27 0.86 -0.09
C HIS A 384 33.52 0.94 -1.60
N MET A 385 32.45 0.93 -2.39
CA MET A 385 32.50 1.07 -3.86
C MET A 385 33.34 2.28 -4.28
N GLN A 386 33.24 3.42 -3.60
CA GLN A 386 34.05 4.60 -3.90
C GLN A 386 35.58 4.36 -3.76
N LYS A 387 35.99 3.48 -2.86
CA LYS A 387 37.38 3.09 -2.67
C LYS A 387 37.84 2.23 -3.84
N LEU A 388 37.03 1.26 -4.26
CA LEU A 388 37.31 0.40 -5.41
C LEU A 388 37.52 1.19 -6.70
N LEU A 389 36.75 2.26 -6.92
CA LEU A 389 36.89 3.15 -8.09
C LEU A 389 38.18 3.97 -8.14
N ARG A 390 38.91 4.06 -7.02
CA ARG A 390 40.15 4.89 -6.87
C ARG A 390 41.43 4.07 -6.85
N VAL A 391 41.34 2.75 -6.79
CA VAL A 391 42.47 1.84 -6.62
C VAL A 391 42.64 1.02 -7.91
N PRO A 392 43.90 0.65 -8.28
CA PRO A 392 44.17 -0.15 -9.45
C PRO A 392 43.41 -1.48 -9.44
N PRO A 393 42.87 -1.94 -10.60
CA PRO A 393 42.05 -3.17 -10.67
C PRO A 393 42.74 -4.45 -10.20
N SER A 394 44.08 -4.48 -10.24
CA SER A 394 44.88 -5.66 -9.83
C SER A 394 45.20 -5.69 -8.33
N GLU A 395 44.86 -4.66 -7.57
CA GLU A 395 45.13 -4.61 -6.13
C GLU A 395 44.22 -5.58 -5.40
N PRO A 396 44.74 -6.41 -4.46
CA PRO A 396 43.92 -7.22 -3.56
C PRO A 396 43.08 -6.35 -2.62
N ILE A 397 41.81 -6.67 -2.47
CA ILE A 397 40.90 -5.88 -1.62
C ILE A 397 41.26 -5.95 -0.14
N GLY A 398 41.97 -6.99 0.29
CA GLY A 398 42.49 -7.11 1.66
C GLY A 398 43.47 -6.03 2.04
N HIS A 399 44.11 -5.34 1.08
CA HIS A 399 45.04 -4.23 1.35
C HIS A 399 44.36 -2.86 1.52
N ILE A 400 43.09 -2.79 1.16
CA ILE A 400 42.34 -1.53 1.13
C ILE A 400 41.09 -1.56 2.02
N LEU A 401 41.06 -2.51 2.96
CA LEU A 401 39.97 -2.66 3.91
C LEU A 401 39.67 -1.36 4.65
N ASP A 402 38.42 -1.08 4.84
CA ASP A 402 37.96 -0.21 5.91
C ASP A 402 37.72 -1.08 7.16
N THR A 403 38.51 -0.81 8.18
CA THR A 403 38.42 -1.46 9.50
C THR A 403 37.86 -0.52 10.56
N ASP A 404 37.60 0.75 10.20
CA ASP A 404 37.06 1.76 11.08
C ASP A 404 35.53 1.63 11.23
N THR A 405 34.89 1.04 10.23
CA THR A 405 33.48 0.68 10.30
C THR A 405 33.29 -0.62 11.09
N GLU A 406 32.85 -0.48 12.36
CA GLU A 406 32.62 -1.62 13.24
C GLU A 406 31.33 -2.36 12.79
N PRO A 407 31.35 -3.72 12.72
CA PRO A 407 30.15 -4.49 12.45
C PRO A 407 29.19 -4.43 13.64
N VAL A 408 27.89 -4.56 13.36
CA VAL A 408 26.84 -4.56 14.37
C VAL A 408 26.46 -6.00 14.72
N SER A 409 26.05 -6.24 15.97
CA SER A 409 25.55 -7.56 16.40
C SER A 409 24.19 -7.86 15.77
N ASP A 410 23.95 -9.12 15.43
CA ASP A 410 22.66 -9.63 15.00
C ASP A 410 21.51 -9.42 16.03
N GLN A 411 21.86 -9.22 17.30
CA GLN A 411 20.92 -8.90 18.38
C GLN A 411 20.72 -7.40 18.63
N ALA A 412 21.37 -6.53 17.85
CA ALA A 412 21.22 -5.09 18.01
C ALA A 412 19.81 -4.64 17.64
N SER A 413 19.32 -3.62 18.33
CA SER A 413 18.00 -3.05 18.05
C SER A 413 17.97 -2.16 16.80
N LEU A 414 16.79 -1.98 16.19
CA LEU A 414 16.54 -1.04 15.11
C LEU A 414 17.06 0.38 15.44
N GLU A 415 16.91 0.86 16.69
CA GLU A 415 17.39 2.17 17.11
C GLU A 415 18.93 2.25 17.12
N GLU A 416 19.61 1.17 17.45
CA GLU A 416 21.06 1.07 17.41
C GLU A 416 21.58 1.07 15.98
N LEU A 417 20.97 0.29 15.09
CA LEU A 417 21.24 0.30 13.65
C LEU A 417 21.09 1.70 13.05
N ALA A 418 19.94 2.34 13.27
CA ALA A 418 19.66 3.68 12.78
C ALA A 418 20.71 4.70 13.27
N ARG A 419 21.17 4.57 14.53
CA ARG A 419 22.19 5.42 15.09
C ARG A 419 23.56 5.22 14.44
N VAL A 420 23.94 3.96 14.16
CA VAL A 420 25.21 3.63 13.50
C VAL A 420 25.21 4.20 12.08
N LEU A 421 24.18 3.88 11.28
CA LEU A 421 24.03 4.38 9.90
C LEU A 421 24.08 5.90 9.84
N ALA A 422 23.33 6.60 10.71
CA ALA A 422 23.26 8.05 10.74
C ALA A 422 24.54 8.72 11.29
N THR A 423 25.28 8.06 12.20
CA THR A 423 26.50 8.65 12.80
C THR A 423 27.67 8.61 11.83
N TYR A 424 27.77 7.55 11.05
CA TYR A 424 28.92 7.30 10.17
C TYR A 424 28.58 7.51 8.67
N ASP A 425 27.40 8.07 8.35
CA ASP A 425 26.91 8.31 6.98
C ASP A 425 26.98 7.05 6.10
N LEU A 426 26.60 5.90 6.67
CA LEU A 426 26.62 4.60 5.98
C LEU A 426 25.32 4.34 5.24
N THR A 427 25.41 3.64 4.13
CA THR A 427 24.26 3.11 3.37
C THR A 427 24.02 1.63 3.63
N ILE A 428 25.00 0.93 4.13
CA ILE A 428 24.98 -0.49 4.46
C ILE A 428 25.88 -0.75 5.67
N VAL A 429 25.47 -1.65 6.56
CA VAL A 429 26.26 -2.05 7.73
C VAL A 429 26.35 -3.57 7.82
N PRO A 430 27.56 -4.13 8.05
CA PRO A 430 27.74 -5.58 8.22
C PRO A 430 27.19 -6.05 9.56
N ILE A 431 26.48 -7.19 9.55
CA ILE A 431 25.94 -7.83 10.74
C ILE A 431 26.75 -9.09 11.06
N VAL A 432 27.14 -9.21 12.33
CA VAL A 432 27.92 -10.35 12.79
C VAL A 432 27.30 -11.00 14.01
N ASN A 433 27.47 -12.32 14.11
CA ASN A 433 27.08 -13.07 15.31
C ASN A 433 28.13 -12.96 16.43
N GLU A 434 27.85 -13.57 17.60
CA GLU A 434 28.75 -13.61 18.77
C GLU A 434 30.17 -14.14 18.45
N SER A 435 30.32 -14.96 17.41
CA SER A 435 31.61 -15.51 16.95
C SER A 435 32.35 -14.60 15.96
N HIS A 436 31.87 -13.37 15.74
CA HIS A 436 32.43 -12.42 14.78
C HIS A 436 32.45 -12.94 13.32
N ARG A 437 31.46 -13.76 12.97
CA ARG A 437 31.20 -14.22 11.62
C ARG A 437 30.13 -13.35 11.00
N LEU A 438 30.32 -12.96 9.76
CA LEU A 438 29.29 -12.23 9.02
C LEU A 438 28.08 -13.14 8.81
N VAL A 439 26.90 -12.66 9.18
CA VAL A 439 25.62 -13.34 8.98
C VAL A 439 24.74 -12.67 7.95
N GLY A 440 24.97 -11.39 7.66
CA GLY A 440 24.28 -10.60 6.67
C GLY A 440 24.73 -9.13 6.67
N ALA A 441 23.95 -8.29 6.04
CA ALA A 441 24.09 -6.85 6.07
C ALA A 441 22.71 -6.18 6.10
N VAL A 442 22.60 -5.04 6.76
CA VAL A 442 21.39 -4.22 6.79
C VAL A 442 21.64 -2.95 5.98
N THR A 443 20.70 -2.60 5.14
CA THR A 443 20.77 -1.39 4.33
C THR A 443 20.02 -0.22 5.01
N ILE A 444 20.21 0.98 4.52
CA ILE A 444 19.57 2.17 5.10
C ILE A 444 18.09 2.24 4.78
N ASP A 445 17.67 1.71 3.62
CA ASP A 445 16.29 1.65 3.17
C ASP A 445 15.46 0.73 4.07
N ASP A 446 15.94 -0.48 4.42
CA ASP A 446 15.26 -1.41 5.35
C ASP A 446 15.06 -0.77 6.73
N VAL A 447 16.10 -0.09 7.23
CA VAL A 447 16.01 0.65 8.50
C VAL A 447 15.03 1.83 8.39
N LEU A 448 14.94 2.51 7.27
CA LEU A 448 13.99 3.60 7.07
C LEU A 448 12.56 3.06 6.99
N ASP A 449 12.33 1.96 6.30
CA ASP A 449 11.02 1.31 6.20
C ASP A 449 10.54 0.87 7.58
N ALA A 450 11.40 0.22 8.37
CA ALA A 450 11.07 -0.19 9.73
C ALA A 450 10.84 0.97 10.71
N LEU A 451 11.41 2.16 10.46
CA LEU A 451 11.24 3.36 11.29
C LEU A 451 10.06 4.24 10.89
N LEU A 452 9.64 4.18 9.64
CA LEU A 452 8.52 4.95 9.14
C LEU A 452 7.19 4.35 9.62
N PRO A 453 6.13 5.16 9.73
CA PRO A 453 4.80 4.62 10.00
C PRO A 453 4.39 3.64 8.90
N GLU A 454 3.67 2.56 9.24
CA GLU A 454 3.18 1.55 8.28
C GLU A 454 2.43 2.14 7.08
N ASP A 455 1.91 3.35 7.20
CA ASP A 455 1.16 4.07 6.16
C ASP A 455 1.99 5.12 5.40
N TRP A 456 3.32 5.16 5.56
CA TRP A 456 4.16 6.20 4.95
C TRP A 456 4.11 6.22 3.42
N ARG A 457 3.98 5.07 2.77
CA ARG A 457 3.85 4.94 1.31
C ARG A 457 2.54 5.51 0.76
N THR A 458 1.55 5.84 1.60
CA THR A 458 0.24 6.41 1.19
C THR A 458 0.16 7.92 1.29
N TYR A 459 1.20 8.63 1.73
CA TYR A 459 1.18 10.09 1.93
C TYR A 459 1.49 10.90 0.67
N ASP A 460 0.95 10.57 -0.50
CA ASP A 460 1.15 11.38 -1.73
C ASP A 460 0.10 12.51 -1.93
N ASP A 461 -0.51 13.03 -0.88
CA ASP A 461 -1.52 14.08 -0.95
C ASP A 461 -1.01 15.51 -0.89
N GLY A 462 0.29 15.76 -0.98
CA GLY A 462 0.83 17.12 -0.83
C GLY A 462 0.57 17.75 0.54
N THR A 463 0.10 16.99 1.52
CA THR A 463 -0.01 17.42 2.91
C THR A 463 1.39 17.40 3.53
N PRO A 464 1.92 18.55 4.00
CA PRO A 464 3.25 18.55 4.59
C PRO A 464 3.27 17.60 5.78
N VAL A 465 4.22 16.66 5.77
CA VAL A 465 4.52 15.76 6.90
C VAL A 465 4.51 16.61 8.18
N ARG A 466 3.54 16.38 9.03
CA ARG A 466 3.44 17.07 10.33
C ARG A 466 4.68 16.65 11.10
N LYS A 467 5.64 17.57 11.27
CA LYS A 467 6.86 17.32 12.02
C LYS A 467 6.46 16.65 13.33
N VAL A 468 6.80 15.38 13.45
CA VAL A 468 6.70 14.65 14.72
C VAL A 468 7.57 15.42 15.70
N GLY A 469 6.91 16.13 16.61
CA GLY A 469 7.60 16.97 17.58
C GLY A 469 8.46 16.09 18.46
N ARG A 470 9.74 16.38 18.46
CA ARG A 470 10.72 15.86 19.43
C ARG A 470 10.08 15.84 20.82
N ARG A 471 9.79 14.66 21.31
CA ARG A 471 9.68 14.37 22.72
C ARG A 471 10.81 13.42 23.08
N PHE A 472 12.00 13.96 23.08
CA PHE A 472 13.08 13.43 23.90
C PHE A 472 13.16 14.31 25.14
N GLY A 473 12.79 13.77 26.28
CA GLY A 473 12.92 14.34 27.60
C GLY A 473 13.10 13.25 28.61
#